data_087b415793353275af3f131d10515812
#
_entry.id   087b415793353275af3f131d10515812
#
_cell.length_a   1.000
_cell.length_b   1.000
_cell.length_c   1.000
_cell.angle_alpha   90.00
_cell.angle_beta   90.00
_cell.angle_gamma   90.00
#
_symmetry.space_group_name_H-M   'P 1'
#
loop_
_entity.id
_entity.type
_entity.pdbx_description
1 polymer ?
#
loop_
_entity_poly.entity_id
_entity_poly.type
_entity_poly.pdbx_seq_one_letter_code
_entity_poly.pdbx_strand_id
1 'polypeptide(L)'
;MKWPAKIKPGQTAKSLVSSVDIAPSFLEITGLKSPQSFEGTSFFPILKDAQKTSREYVYSEDHWHDFEDHGRSVASQHGKLIHNTYPDLPNTPSADAGRSPTWTAIQRLRKENKLTPAQGRCLSKPRAEFELYDLKNDPFELADLASNEAYEKTLLELKAVLKAQFKRTNDYLTSIRTPDEFDRNTGAPDHSVRRRPRVSKKKMFRTNGSY
;
A
#
# COMPACT_ATOMS: atom_id res chain seq x y z
N MET A 1 14.12 -12.90 -7.12
CA MET A 1 14.94 -12.51 -8.29
C MET A 1 15.85 -13.67 -8.67
N LYS A 2 16.13 -13.88 -9.99
CA LYS A 2 17.00 -14.98 -10.45
C LYS A 2 18.09 -14.40 -11.39
N TRP A 3 19.36 -14.63 -11.03
CA TRP A 3 20.50 -14.23 -11.85
C TRP A 3 21.64 -15.27 -11.64
N PRO A 4 21.63 -16.40 -12.41
CA PRO A 4 22.46 -17.59 -12.09
C PRO A 4 23.91 -17.23 -11.97
N ALA A 5 24.65 -16.52 -12.54
CA ALA A 5 26.08 -16.27 -12.33
C ALA A 5 26.40 -15.24 -11.24
N LYS A 6 25.41 -14.59 -10.66
CA LYS A 6 25.63 -13.41 -9.78
C LYS A 6 24.93 -13.51 -8.44
N ILE A 7 23.82 -14.24 -8.33
CA ILE A 7 23.05 -14.42 -7.11
C ILE A 7 23.08 -15.89 -6.69
N LYS A 8 23.51 -16.14 -5.48
CA LYS A 8 23.48 -17.51 -4.91
C LYS A 8 22.02 -17.96 -4.78
N PRO A 9 21.69 -19.20 -5.21
CA PRO A 9 20.33 -19.71 -5.06
C PRO A 9 19.95 -19.94 -3.59
N GLY A 10 18.65 -19.94 -3.29
CA GLY A 10 18.13 -20.30 -1.97
C GLY A 10 18.33 -19.26 -0.87
N GLN A 11 18.78 -18.05 -1.17
CA GLN A 11 18.95 -16.99 -0.18
C GLN A 11 17.64 -16.19 0.01
N THR A 12 17.44 -15.76 1.25
CA THR A 12 16.39 -14.79 1.63
C THR A 12 17.06 -13.57 2.25
N ALA A 13 16.85 -12.40 1.67
CA ALA A 13 17.25 -11.13 2.26
C ALA A 13 16.10 -10.60 3.15
N LYS A 14 16.45 -10.09 4.32
CA LYS A 14 15.50 -9.48 5.27
C LYS A 14 15.42 -7.95 5.14
N SER A 15 16.20 -7.35 4.24
CA SER A 15 16.19 -5.91 4.02
C SER A 15 14.84 -5.45 3.49
N LEU A 16 14.42 -4.29 3.97
CA LEU A 16 13.29 -3.59 3.38
C LEU A 16 13.64 -3.13 1.95
N VAL A 17 12.68 -3.31 1.05
CA VAL A 17 12.74 -2.82 -0.33
C VAL A 17 11.38 -2.26 -0.74
N SER A 18 11.38 -1.30 -1.65
CA SER A 18 10.17 -0.69 -2.19
C SER A 18 10.14 -0.82 -3.72
N SER A 19 8.97 -0.71 -4.32
CA SER A 19 8.82 -0.73 -5.78
C SER A 19 9.60 0.40 -6.49
N VAL A 20 9.75 1.56 -5.83
CA VAL A 20 10.55 2.68 -6.36
C VAL A 20 12.04 2.37 -6.44
N ASP A 21 12.52 1.32 -5.77
CA ASP A 21 13.91 0.89 -5.77
C ASP A 21 14.28 0.06 -7.01
N ILE A 22 13.30 -0.39 -7.78
CA ILE A 22 13.52 -1.25 -8.95
C ILE A 22 14.34 -0.50 -10.01
N ALA A 23 13.90 0.68 -10.39
CA ALA A 23 14.56 1.45 -11.45
C ALA A 23 16.03 1.81 -11.11
N PRO A 24 16.35 2.40 -9.92
CA PRO A 24 17.74 2.68 -9.56
C PRO A 24 18.58 1.40 -9.45
N SER A 25 18.00 0.26 -9.05
CA SER A 25 18.72 -1.01 -9.01
C SER A 25 19.12 -1.51 -10.39
N PHE A 26 18.23 -1.40 -11.38
CA PHE A 26 18.57 -1.76 -12.76
C PHE A 26 19.62 -0.81 -13.37
N LEU A 27 19.56 0.47 -13.08
CA LEU A 27 20.59 1.40 -13.52
C LEU A 27 21.96 1.03 -12.95
N GLU A 28 22.04 0.76 -11.65
CA GLU A 28 23.30 0.33 -11.02
C GLU A 28 23.81 -1.00 -11.59
N ILE A 29 22.94 -1.98 -11.83
CA ILE A 29 23.29 -3.26 -12.46
C ILE A 29 23.93 -3.07 -13.83
N THR A 30 23.48 -2.08 -14.59
CA THR A 30 23.99 -1.76 -15.93
C THR A 30 25.15 -0.76 -15.93
N GLY A 31 25.62 -0.33 -14.74
CA GLY A 31 26.71 0.63 -14.59
C GLY A 31 26.31 2.09 -14.83
N LEU A 32 25.01 2.37 -14.91
CA LEU A 32 24.48 3.71 -15.08
C LEU A 32 24.20 4.36 -13.71
N LYS A 33 24.30 5.69 -13.64
CA LYS A 33 23.93 6.46 -12.45
C LYS A 33 22.44 6.74 -12.43
N SER A 34 21.83 6.63 -11.27
CA SER A 34 20.45 7.07 -11.07
C SER A 34 20.37 8.60 -11.13
N PRO A 35 19.35 9.16 -11.81
CA PRO A 35 19.05 10.59 -11.74
C PRO A 35 18.73 11.01 -10.29
N GLN A 36 19.05 12.27 -9.95
CA GLN A 36 18.75 12.81 -8.61
C GLN A 36 17.25 12.86 -8.28
N SER A 37 16.41 12.88 -9.33
CA SER A 37 14.95 12.85 -9.17
C SER A 37 14.37 11.49 -8.75
N PHE A 38 15.19 10.43 -8.69
CA PHE A 38 14.72 9.11 -8.26
C PHE A 38 14.65 9.04 -6.74
N GLU A 39 13.48 8.71 -6.22
CA GLU A 39 13.22 8.52 -4.79
C GLU A 39 13.70 7.16 -4.27
N GLY A 40 13.93 6.21 -5.16
CA GLY A 40 14.34 4.85 -4.82
C GLY A 40 15.81 4.74 -4.44
N THR A 41 16.11 3.75 -3.62
CA THR A 41 17.47 3.33 -3.24
C THR A 41 17.76 1.98 -3.87
N SER A 42 18.88 1.87 -4.59
CA SER A 42 19.24 0.59 -5.21
C SER A 42 19.38 -0.53 -4.17
N PHE A 43 18.77 -1.67 -4.44
CA PHE A 43 18.98 -2.92 -3.69
C PHE A 43 20.01 -3.85 -4.36
N PHE A 44 20.74 -3.41 -5.36
CA PHE A 44 21.80 -4.22 -5.99
C PHE A 44 22.84 -4.76 -5.00
N PRO A 45 23.27 -4.00 -3.96
CA PRO A 45 24.14 -4.54 -2.91
C PRO A 45 23.55 -5.74 -2.18
N ILE A 46 22.21 -5.78 -1.99
CA ILE A 46 21.51 -6.91 -1.34
C ILE A 46 21.53 -8.15 -2.21
N LEU A 47 21.48 -7.99 -3.53
CA LEU A 47 21.57 -9.13 -4.46
C LEU A 47 22.93 -9.83 -4.41
N LYS A 48 23.98 -9.09 -4.08
CA LYS A 48 25.34 -9.63 -3.91
C LYS A 48 25.54 -10.26 -2.53
N ASP A 49 24.90 -9.69 -1.52
CA ASP A 49 25.01 -10.10 -0.12
C ASP A 49 23.67 -9.88 0.60
N ALA A 50 22.95 -10.97 0.86
CA ALA A 50 21.64 -10.96 1.47
C ALA A 50 21.60 -10.42 2.92
N GLN A 51 22.75 -10.22 3.55
CA GLN A 51 22.87 -9.64 4.91
C GLN A 51 22.89 -8.10 4.88
N LYS A 52 23.09 -7.49 3.69
CA LYS A 52 23.07 -6.04 3.56
C LYS A 52 21.64 -5.48 3.66
N THR A 53 21.57 -4.24 4.11
CA THR A 53 20.33 -3.46 4.15
C THR A 53 20.44 -2.26 3.20
N SER A 54 19.35 -1.87 2.57
CA SER A 54 19.31 -0.70 1.67
C SER A 54 18.63 0.50 2.31
N ARG A 55 17.68 0.26 3.23
CA ARG A 55 16.91 1.31 3.86
C ARG A 55 16.38 0.90 5.23
N GLU A 56 16.14 1.88 6.07
CA GLU A 56 15.57 1.72 7.41
C GLU A 56 14.05 1.69 7.38
N TYR A 57 13.43 2.46 6.47
CA TYR A 57 11.98 2.59 6.35
C TYR A 57 11.52 2.40 4.92
N VAL A 58 10.32 1.86 4.77
CA VAL A 58 9.53 1.89 3.52
C VAL A 58 8.21 2.61 3.78
N TYR A 59 7.71 3.28 2.74
CA TYR A 59 6.47 4.04 2.80
C TYR A 59 5.49 3.49 1.78
N SER A 60 4.20 3.54 2.14
CA SER A 60 3.12 3.20 1.21
C SER A 60 2.01 4.23 1.36
N GLU A 61 1.29 4.44 0.30
CA GLU A 61 0.18 5.36 0.23
C GLU A 61 -1.01 4.71 -0.46
N ASP A 62 -2.19 5.07 0.00
CA ASP A 62 -3.46 4.83 -0.65
C ASP A 62 -4.20 6.16 -0.72
N HIS A 63 -4.54 6.58 -1.92
CA HIS A 63 -5.24 7.83 -2.15
C HIS A 63 -6.67 7.59 -2.54
N TRP A 64 -6.84 7.37 -3.82
CA TRP A 64 -8.09 7.18 -4.49
C TRP A 64 -7.87 6.22 -5.65
N HIS A 65 -8.65 5.16 -5.71
CA HIS A 65 -8.66 4.26 -6.85
C HIS A 65 -10.05 4.23 -7.51
N ASP A 66 -11.04 3.74 -6.80
CA ASP A 66 -12.46 3.74 -7.16
C ASP A 66 -13.28 4.47 -6.11
N PHE A 67 -12.68 4.58 -4.91
CA PHE A 67 -13.25 5.17 -3.71
C PHE A 67 -12.28 6.16 -3.11
N GLU A 68 -12.84 7.16 -2.43
CA GLU A 68 -12.05 8.08 -1.61
C GLU A 68 -11.32 7.32 -0.51
N ASP A 69 -10.05 7.54 -0.39
CA ASP A 69 -9.24 7.18 0.77
C ASP A 69 -8.07 8.16 0.92
N HIS A 70 -7.44 8.14 2.06
CA HIS A 70 -6.17 8.81 2.29
C HIS A 70 -5.43 8.06 3.40
N GLY A 71 -4.88 6.91 3.03
CA GLY A 71 -4.03 6.10 3.88
C GLY A 71 -2.55 6.37 3.62
N ARG A 72 -1.76 6.44 4.68
CA ARG A 72 -0.30 6.56 4.62
C ARG A 72 0.30 5.58 5.60
N SER A 73 1.38 4.94 5.21
CA SER A 73 2.07 4.06 6.14
C SER A 73 3.58 4.20 6.06
N VAL A 74 4.21 3.91 7.19
CA VAL A 74 5.65 3.71 7.30
C VAL A 74 5.89 2.37 8.00
N ALA A 75 6.80 1.58 7.44
CA ALA A 75 7.23 0.34 8.07
C ALA A 75 8.75 0.30 8.21
N SER A 76 9.20 -0.16 9.38
CA SER A 76 10.55 -0.62 9.68
C SER A 76 10.62 -2.14 9.61
N GLN A 77 11.74 -2.75 9.95
CA GLN A 77 11.83 -4.22 10.06
C GLN A 77 10.95 -4.82 11.18
N HIS A 78 10.54 -4.02 12.15
CA HIS A 78 9.87 -4.50 13.35
C HIS A 78 8.50 -3.91 13.60
N GLY A 79 8.22 -2.75 13.07
CA GLY A 79 6.97 -2.05 13.31
C GLY A 79 6.41 -1.39 12.06
N LYS A 80 5.10 -1.29 11.98
CA LYS A 80 4.38 -0.58 10.92
C LYS A 80 3.33 0.33 11.54
N LEU A 81 3.35 1.59 11.13
CA LEU A 81 2.33 2.57 11.43
C LEU A 81 1.50 2.85 10.19
N ILE A 82 0.19 2.84 10.34
CA ILE A 82 -0.78 3.30 9.33
C ILE A 82 -1.48 4.54 9.88
N HIS A 83 -1.60 5.58 9.08
CA HIS A 83 -2.40 6.77 9.34
C HIS A 83 -3.58 6.79 8.37
N ASN A 84 -4.78 6.63 8.90
CA ASN A 84 -6.05 6.74 8.19
C ASN A 84 -6.60 8.15 8.37
N THR A 85 -6.41 9.02 7.39
CA THR A 85 -6.84 10.42 7.49
C THR A 85 -8.37 10.58 7.48
N TYR A 86 -9.07 9.61 6.89
CA TYR A 86 -10.53 9.58 6.86
C TYR A 86 -11.08 8.37 7.63
N PRO A 87 -11.08 8.41 8.98
CA PRO A 87 -11.56 7.28 9.78
C PRO A 87 -13.07 7.03 9.62
N ASP A 88 -13.82 8.01 9.15
CA ASP A 88 -15.25 7.86 8.81
C ASP A 88 -15.51 6.96 7.61
N LEU A 89 -14.50 6.67 6.78
CA LEU A 89 -14.63 5.77 5.64
C LEU A 89 -14.22 4.33 6.03
N PRO A 90 -14.97 3.32 5.56
CA PRO A 90 -14.54 1.92 5.73
C PRO A 90 -13.36 1.60 4.83
N ASN A 91 -12.57 0.60 5.20
CA ASN A 91 -11.51 0.05 4.34
C ASN A 91 -12.14 -0.82 3.24
N THR A 92 -12.72 -0.17 2.22
CA THR A 92 -13.40 -0.84 1.12
C THR A 92 -12.37 -1.32 0.09
N PRO A 93 -12.37 -2.60 -0.32
CA PRO A 93 -11.52 -3.05 -1.41
C PRO A 93 -11.91 -2.36 -2.73
N SER A 94 -10.97 -2.27 -3.68
CA SER A 94 -11.26 -1.73 -5.01
C SER A 94 -12.50 -2.38 -5.64
N ALA A 95 -13.22 -1.66 -6.51
CA ALA A 95 -14.50 -2.12 -7.06
C ALA A 95 -14.41 -3.44 -7.85
N ASP A 96 -13.27 -3.73 -8.46
CA ASP A 96 -13.02 -5.02 -9.11
C ASP A 96 -12.86 -6.16 -8.10
N ALA A 97 -12.12 -5.95 -7.01
CA ALA A 97 -12.04 -6.90 -5.90
C ALA A 97 -13.39 -7.03 -5.17
N GLY A 98 -14.16 -5.95 -5.07
CA GLY A 98 -15.54 -5.94 -4.54
C GLY A 98 -16.51 -6.86 -5.30
N ARG A 99 -16.23 -7.20 -6.55
CA ARG A 99 -17.00 -8.16 -7.35
C ARG A 99 -16.49 -9.60 -7.25
N SER A 100 -15.47 -9.85 -6.44
CA SER A 100 -14.88 -11.20 -6.29
C SER A 100 -15.77 -12.15 -5.48
N PRO A 101 -15.64 -13.48 -5.71
CA PRO A 101 -16.29 -14.47 -4.86
C PRO A 101 -15.91 -14.35 -3.37
N THR A 102 -14.67 -13.95 -3.08
CA THR A 102 -14.18 -13.73 -1.72
C THR A 102 -14.95 -12.60 -1.04
N TRP A 103 -15.13 -11.46 -1.69
CA TRP A 103 -15.89 -10.35 -1.14
C TRP A 103 -17.36 -10.72 -0.94
N THR A 104 -17.95 -11.43 -1.90
CA THR A 104 -19.31 -11.96 -1.78
C THR A 104 -19.46 -12.86 -0.55
N ALA A 105 -18.48 -13.72 -0.29
CA ALA A 105 -18.47 -14.58 0.89
C ALA A 105 -18.34 -13.76 2.19
N ILE A 106 -17.49 -12.73 2.23
CA ILE A 106 -17.35 -11.82 3.37
C ILE A 106 -18.69 -11.12 3.66
N GLN A 107 -19.35 -10.58 2.63
CA GLN A 107 -20.63 -9.92 2.80
C GLN A 107 -21.74 -10.88 3.29
N ARG A 108 -21.75 -12.12 2.81
CA ARG A 108 -22.66 -13.16 3.30
C ARG A 108 -22.39 -13.48 4.77
N LEU A 109 -21.13 -13.76 5.15
CA LEU A 109 -20.76 -14.05 6.53
C LEU A 109 -21.05 -12.88 7.48
N ARG A 110 -20.90 -11.63 7.00
CA ARG A 110 -21.30 -10.44 7.76
C ARG A 110 -22.80 -10.46 8.09
N LYS A 111 -23.66 -10.74 7.11
CA LYS A 111 -25.11 -10.82 7.31
C LYS A 111 -25.49 -11.94 8.26
N GLU A 112 -24.73 -13.03 8.27
CA GLU A 112 -24.92 -14.19 9.14
C GLU A 112 -24.28 -14.02 10.54
N ASN A 113 -23.59 -12.90 10.82
CA ASN A 113 -22.79 -12.66 12.04
C ASN A 113 -21.73 -13.75 12.30
N LYS A 114 -21.12 -14.26 11.23
CA LYS A 114 -20.13 -15.36 11.27
C LYS A 114 -18.71 -14.94 10.90
N LEU A 115 -18.46 -13.63 10.76
CA LEU A 115 -17.11 -13.14 10.51
C LEU A 115 -16.22 -13.34 11.73
N THR A 116 -15.00 -13.80 11.50
CA THR A 116 -13.95 -13.70 12.52
C THR A 116 -13.55 -12.23 12.71
N PRO A 117 -12.94 -11.84 13.85
CA PRO A 117 -12.45 -10.47 14.05
C PRO A 117 -11.52 -10.00 12.90
N ALA A 118 -10.60 -10.88 12.47
CA ALA A 118 -9.69 -10.57 11.35
C ALA A 118 -10.43 -10.29 10.04
N GLN A 119 -11.43 -11.09 9.68
CA GLN A 119 -12.25 -10.88 8.50
C GLN A 119 -13.09 -9.60 8.58
N GLY A 120 -13.55 -9.24 9.80
CA GLY A 120 -14.38 -8.06 10.02
C GLY A 120 -13.63 -6.74 9.89
N ARG A 121 -12.30 -6.73 9.99
CA ARG A 121 -11.48 -5.50 9.96
C ARG A 121 -11.67 -4.68 8.69
N CYS A 122 -11.77 -5.33 7.52
CA CYS A 122 -12.03 -4.63 6.26
C CYS A 122 -13.40 -3.94 6.18
N LEU A 123 -14.28 -4.18 7.16
CA LEU A 123 -15.62 -3.58 7.25
C LEU A 123 -15.73 -2.59 8.42
N SER A 124 -14.66 -2.39 9.18
CA SER A 124 -14.67 -1.49 10.34
C SER A 124 -14.97 -0.06 9.94
N LYS A 125 -15.91 0.56 10.68
CA LYS A 125 -16.30 1.96 10.54
C LYS A 125 -16.81 2.46 11.90
N PRO A 126 -16.19 3.49 12.49
CA PRO A 126 -14.97 4.16 12.02
C PRO A 126 -13.75 3.25 12.07
N ARG A 127 -12.74 3.56 11.24
CA ARG A 127 -11.38 3.00 11.37
C ARG A 127 -10.65 3.73 12.49
N ALA A 128 -9.60 3.12 13.05
CA ALA A 128 -8.66 3.86 13.89
C ALA A 128 -7.93 4.91 13.04
N GLU A 129 -7.72 6.13 13.59
CA GLU A 129 -6.92 7.16 12.90
C GLU A 129 -5.47 6.68 12.71
N PHE A 130 -4.91 6.05 13.76
CA PHE A 130 -3.61 5.42 13.69
C PHE A 130 -3.74 3.95 14.06
N GLU A 131 -3.06 3.09 13.31
CA GLU A 131 -2.90 1.68 13.60
C GLU A 131 -1.42 1.36 13.71
N LEU A 132 -1.01 0.63 14.75
CA LEU A 132 0.39 0.23 14.97
C LEU A 132 0.49 -1.29 15.08
N TYR A 133 1.44 -1.88 14.36
CA TYR A 133 1.66 -3.32 14.33
C TYR A 133 3.10 -3.68 14.64
N ASP A 134 3.32 -4.72 15.45
CA ASP A 134 4.60 -5.36 15.69
C ASP A 134 4.83 -6.46 14.65
N LEU A 135 5.48 -6.15 13.54
CA LEU A 135 5.67 -7.08 12.43
C LEU A 135 6.52 -8.31 12.78
N LYS A 136 7.27 -8.25 13.88
CA LYS A 136 8.06 -9.39 14.36
C LYS A 136 7.18 -10.46 15.01
N ASN A 137 6.24 -10.04 15.84
CA ASN A 137 5.38 -10.93 16.62
C ASN A 137 4.00 -11.13 15.97
N ASP A 138 3.57 -10.19 15.15
CA ASP A 138 2.30 -10.20 14.39
C ASP A 138 2.53 -9.87 12.91
N PRO A 139 3.11 -10.80 12.12
CA PRO A 139 3.38 -10.59 10.71
C PRO A 139 2.12 -10.48 9.83
N PHE A 140 0.94 -10.76 10.39
CA PHE A 140 -0.35 -10.65 9.70
C PHE A 140 -1.12 -9.38 10.08
N GLU A 141 -0.53 -8.52 10.94
CA GLU A 141 -1.12 -7.23 11.33
C GLU A 141 -2.54 -7.37 11.91
N LEU A 142 -2.75 -8.36 12.80
CA LEU A 142 -4.06 -8.67 13.36
C LEU A 142 -4.35 -7.92 14.67
N ALA A 143 -3.33 -7.50 15.41
CA ALA A 143 -3.43 -6.82 16.67
C ALA A 143 -2.96 -5.37 16.56
N ASP A 144 -3.89 -4.42 16.59
CA ASP A 144 -3.55 -3.00 16.65
C ASP A 144 -3.05 -2.62 18.05
N LEU A 145 -1.83 -2.08 18.11
CA LEU A 145 -1.13 -1.70 19.33
C LEU A 145 -1.07 -0.18 19.55
N ALA A 146 -1.77 0.61 18.75
CA ALA A 146 -1.69 2.08 18.81
C ALA A 146 -2.17 2.66 20.16
N SER A 147 -3.03 1.96 20.88
CA SER A 147 -3.50 2.33 22.22
C SER A 147 -2.77 1.61 23.37
N ASN A 148 -1.76 0.80 23.07
CA ASN A 148 -1.02 0.07 24.10
C ASN A 148 0.17 0.91 24.59
N GLU A 149 0.15 1.30 25.87
CA GLU A 149 1.18 2.14 26.50
C GLU A 149 2.60 1.56 26.34
N ALA A 150 2.76 0.25 26.32
CA ALA A 150 4.07 -0.38 26.12
C ALA A 150 4.69 -0.06 24.75
N TYR A 151 3.89 0.36 23.78
CA TYR A 151 4.31 0.71 22.41
C TYR A 151 4.27 2.21 22.13
N GLU A 152 3.96 3.06 23.11
CA GLU A 152 3.87 4.53 22.96
C GLU A 152 5.12 5.12 22.31
N LYS A 153 6.29 4.72 22.78
CA LYS A 153 7.57 5.20 22.21
C LYS A 153 7.67 4.87 20.73
N THR A 154 7.38 3.62 20.33
CA THR A 154 7.41 3.20 18.93
C THR A 154 6.38 3.96 18.09
N LEU A 155 5.19 4.19 18.63
CA LEU A 155 4.14 4.98 17.99
C LEU A 155 4.61 6.40 17.69
N LEU A 156 5.21 7.07 18.69
CA LEU A 156 5.71 8.44 18.54
C LEU A 156 6.89 8.53 17.55
N GLU A 157 7.82 7.57 17.59
CA GLU A 157 8.93 7.48 16.64
C GLU A 157 8.41 7.34 15.20
N LEU A 158 7.53 6.38 14.92
CA LEU A 158 7.01 6.17 13.57
C LEU A 158 6.11 7.31 13.10
N LYS A 159 5.36 7.97 13.98
CA LYS A 159 4.65 9.23 13.67
C LYS A 159 5.61 10.33 13.24
N ALA A 160 6.71 10.50 13.93
CA ALA A 160 7.73 11.50 13.57
C ALA A 160 8.37 11.20 12.22
N VAL A 161 8.70 9.93 11.95
CA VAL A 161 9.25 9.47 10.65
C VAL A 161 8.25 9.73 9.52
N LEU A 162 6.98 9.37 9.70
CA LEU A 162 5.94 9.60 8.70
C LEU A 162 5.71 11.09 8.43
N LYS A 163 5.70 11.91 9.48
CA LYS A 163 5.59 13.37 9.34
C LYS A 163 6.78 13.99 8.59
N ALA A 164 7.99 13.49 8.82
CA ALA A 164 9.17 13.92 8.09
C ALA A 164 9.07 13.56 6.60
N GLN A 165 8.52 12.38 6.28
CA GLN A 165 8.25 11.96 4.91
C GLN A 165 7.26 12.90 4.22
N PHE A 166 6.15 13.25 4.85
CA PHE A 166 5.16 14.19 4.30
C PHE A 166 5.80 15.54 3.94
N LYS A 167 6.63 16.06 4.85
CA LYS A 167 7.36 17.30 4.58
C LYS A 167 8.33 17.16 3.41
N ARG A 168 9.04 16.04 3.30
CA ARG A 168 10.02 15.79 2.25
C ARG A 168 9.38 15.65 0.86
N THR A 169 8.23 15.00 0.79
CA THR A 169 7.51 14.74 -0.46
C THR A 169 6.48 15.79 -0.81
N ASN A 170 6.30 16.81 0.05
CA ASN A 170 5.22 17.79 -0.07
C ASN A 170 3.84 17.11 -0.16
N ASP A 171 3.66 16.02 0.60
CA ASP A 171 2.38 15.31 0.70
C ASP A 171 1.43 16.08 1.61
N TYR A 172 0.34 16.55 1.07
CA TYR A 172 -0.66 17.33 1.80
C TYR A 172 -2.07 16.84 1.49
N LEU A 173 -2.91 16.98 2.50
CA LEU A 173 -4.33 16.67 2.36
C LEU A 173 -5.04 17.80 1.60
N THR A 174 -5.82 17.45 0.58
CA THR A 174 -6.67 18.42 -0.11
C THR A 174 -7.88 18.77 0.75
N SER A 175 -8.39 20.03 0.62
CA SER A 175 -9.58 20.47 1.35
C SER A 175 -10.88 19.88 0.80
N ILE A 176 -10.83 19.30 -0.39
CA ILE A 176 -12.01 18.73 -1.08
C ILE A 176 -11.74 17.25 -1.31
N ARG A 177 -12.63 16.41 -0.82
CA ARG A 177 -12.63 14.96 -1.06
C ARG A 177 -13.01 14.66 -2.50
N THR A 178 -12.40 13.62 -3.05
CA THR A 178 -12.76 13.09 -4.38
C THR A 178 -13.99 12.20 -4.23
N PRO A 179 -15.05 12.37 -5.02
CA PRO A 179 -16.23 11.52 -4.94
C PRO A 179 -15.91 10.06 -5.31
N ASP A 180 -16.58 9.12 -4.65
CA ASP A 180 -16.53 7.71 -5.03
C ASP A 180 -17.12 7.51 -6.43
N GLU A 181 -16.44 6.74 -7.30
CA GLU A 181 -16.98 6.40 -8.64
C GLU A 181 -17.84 5.12 -8.62
N PHE A 182 -17.93 4.44 -7.50
CA PHE A 182 -18.69 3.20 -7.33
C PHE A 182 -19.39 3.17 -5.96
N ASP A 183 -20.45 2.41 -5.87
CA ASP A 183 -21.07 2.10 -4.59
C ASP A 183 -20.18 1.16 -3.76
N ARG A 184 -19.85 1.52 -2.52
CA ARG A 184 -18.93 0.78 -1.66
C ARG A 184 -19.41 -0.61 -1.23
N ASN A 185 -20.72 -0.86 -1.27
CA ASN A 185 -21.30 -2.14 -0.85
C ASN A 185 -21.42 -3.11 -2.01
N THR A 186 -21.79 -2.62 -3.18
CA THR A 186 -22.12 -3.44 -4.36
C THR A 186 -21.03 -3.47 -5.43
N GLY A 187 -20.10 -2.50 -5.41
CA GLY A 187 -19.14 -2.28 -6.48
C GLY A 187 -19.80 -1.81 -7.80
N ALA A 188 -21.06 -1.41 -7.76
CA ALA A 188 -21.76 -0.88 -8.94
C ALA A 188 -21.24 0.53 -9.29
N PRO A 189 -21.00 0.85 -10.58
CA PRO A 189 -20.51 2.16 -10.96
C PRO A 189 -21.57 3.23 -10.76
N ASP A 190 -21.17 4.37 -10.17
CA ASP A 190 -21.99 5.58 -10.13
C ASP A 190 -21.76 6.40 -11.41
N HIS A 191 -22.68 6.32 -12.34
CA HIS A 191 -22.58 7.00 -13.62
C HIS A 191 -22.79 8.51 -13.53
N SER A 192 -23.24 9.05 -12.41
CA SER A 192 -23.40 10.49 -12.20
C SER A 192 -22.07 11.16 -11.88
N VAL A 193 -21.14 10.43 -11.24
CA VAL A 193 -19.84 10.94 -10.79
C VAL A 193 -18.71 10.52 -11.75
N ARG A 194 -18.79 9.33 -12.30
CA ARG A 194 -17.73 8.73 -13.11
C ARG A 194 -17.46 9.51 -14.39
N ARG A 195 -16.32 10.17 -14.45
CA ARG A 195 -15.89 11.01 -15.58
C ARG A 195 -15.09 10.30 -16.66
N ARG A 196 -14.75 9.03 -16.48
CA ARG A 196 -13.98 8.26 -17.46
C ARG A 196 -14.77 8.11 -18.75
N PRO A 197 -14.23 8.50 -19.91
CA PRO A 197 -14.95 8.36 -21.17
C PRO A 197 -15.26 6.87 -21.40
N ARG A 198 -16.49 6.57 -21.85
CA ARG A 198 -16.83 5.22 -22.30
C ARG A 198 -15.98 4.89 -23.52
N VAL A 199 -14.92 4.12 -23.34
CA VAL A 199 -14.15 3.59 -24.47
C VAL A 199 -15.05 2.59 -25.18
N SER A 200 -15.55 2.93 -26.37
CA SER A 200 -16.31 1.97 -27.14
C SER A 200 -15.41 0.80 -27.50
N LYS A 201 -15.89 -0.44 -27.34
CA LYS A 201 -15.13 -1.66 -27.71
C LYS A 201 -14.52 -1.59 -29.11
N LYS A 202 -15.08 -0.82 -30.04
CA LYS A 202 -14.54 -0.58 -31.40
C LYS A 202 -13.24 0.24 -31.44
N LYS A 203 -12.95 1.07 -30.42
CA LYS A 203 -11.70 1.87 -30.38
C LYS A 203 -10.53 1.13 -29.73
N MET A 204 -10.78 0.09 -28.93
CA MET A 204 -9.70 -0.66 -28.25
C MET A 204 -8.79 -1.47 -29.18
N PHE A 205 -9.20 -1.75 -30.42
CA PHE A 205 -8.44 -2.58 -31.38
C PHE A 205 -7.93 -1.82 -32.60
N ARG A 206 -7.98 -0.47 -32.60
CA ARG A 206 -7.32 0.35 -33.62
C ARG A 206 -6.05 0.98 -33.06
N THR A 207 -5.09 0.19 -32.62
CA THR A 207 -3.70 0.57 -32.69
C THR A 207 -3.23 0.24 -34.09
N ASN A 208 -3.20 1.24 -34.93
CA ASN A 208 -2.58 1.13 -36.24
C ASN A 208 -1.12 0.76 -36.02
N GLY A 209 -0.75 -0.43 -36.47
CA GLY A 209 0.61 -0.73 -36.81
C GLY A 209 1.01 0.18 -37.96
N SER A 210 1.91 1.07 -37.69
CA SER A 210 2.81 1.71 -38.64
C SER A 210 4.04 2.12 -37.86
N TYR A 211 5.01 1.25 -37.92
CA TYR A 211 6.42 1.56 -37.75
C TYR A 211 7.08 1.56 -39.14
#